data_4acc05567423479a4c50a88f0d825d3e
#
_entry.id   4acc05567423479a4c50a88f0d825d3e
#
_cell.length_a   1.000
_cell.length_b   1.000
_cell.length_c   1.000
_cell.angle_alpha   90.00
_cell.angle_beta   90.00
_cell.angle_gamma   90.00
#
_symmetry.space_group_name_H-M   'P 1'
#
loop_
_entity.id
_entity.type
_entity.pdbx_description
1 polymer ?
#
loop_
_entity_poly.entity_id
_entity_poly.type
_entity_poly.pdbx_seq_one_letter_code
_entity_poly.pdbx_strand_id
1 'polypeptide(L)'
;MRKALRALLALTMSIGTVGAGSAAAGAATAADTAPDIKERILKIPGMSFVEEKPYEGYRYLVLNYKQPIDHKNPAKGTFEQRFTLLHKATDRPTVFFTSGYNVNTNPSRSEPTRIVDGNQVSMEYRYFTPSRPKPADWSKLDIWQAASDQHRLFQALKPVYNKNWLATGGSKGGMTATYFRRFYPNDMNGTVAYVAPNDVVNNEDSAYDRFFASVGDQACRTQLNSVQREALVRRDEIVGRYQKWAKDNGKTFKVVGSADKAYENVVLDLVWAFWQYHLQSDCKTVPSTKASTDDLYKFIDEISGFEAYTDQGLEQYTPYYYQAGTELGAPTFKSPHLKGLLRYPGIYSPRNYVPRDIPMKFRNGSMADVDRWVREDSKRMLFVYGQNDPWSAEPFRLGRNAEARHDYRFFAPGGNHGTKIADLVADERAKATAEVLRWAGVAPAAVQKDDRNAKPLAPFNSKLDRKDVERNTMLRP
;
A
#
# COMPACT_ATOMS: atom_id res chain seq x y z
N MET A 1 -4.67 59.10 9.08
CA MET A 1 -5.78 60.03 9.38
C MET A 1 -6.92 59.17 9.90
N ARG A 2 -7.13 59.18 11.24
CA ARG A 2 -8.24 59.87 11.95
C ARG A 2 -9.59 59.25 11.57
N LYS A 3 -10.55 58.77 12.41
CA LYS A 3 -10.86 58.87 13.88
C LYS A 3 -11.99 57.84 14.07
N ALA A 4 -12.14 57.02 15.04
CA ALA A 4 -12.58 57.15 16.41
C ALA A 4 -13.95 57.84 16.58
N LEU A 5 -14.98 57.22 17.22
CA LEU A 5 -15.53 57.57 18.52
C LEU A 5 -16.89 56.91 18.81
N ARG A 6 -16.98 56.16 19.96
CA ARG A 6 -17.88 56.31 21.14
C ARG A 6 -19.41 56.14 20.92
N ALA A 7 -20.04 55.16 21.52
CA ALA A 7 -20.52 54.96 22.88
C ALA A 7 -21.77 55.80 23.24
N LEU A 8 -22.87 55.17 23.71
CA LEU A 8 -23.54 55.51 24.99
C LEU A 8 -24.61 54.47 25.41
N LEU A 9 -24.60 54.17 26.70
CA LEU A 9 -25.57 53.42 27.48
C LEU A 9 -26.97 54.12 27.50
N ALA A 10 -28.00 53.33 27.66
CA ALA A 10 -29.21 53.75 28.43
C ALA A 10 -29.80 52.53 29.15
N LEU A 11 -29.79 52.63 30.46
CA LEU A 11 -30.38 51.75 31.48
C LEU A 11 -31.82 52.22 31.73
N THR A 12 -32.82 51.29 31.68
CA THR A 12 -34.11 51.56 32.34
C THR A 12 -34.57 50.31 33.08
N MET A 13 -34.65 50.41 34.41
CA MET A 13 -35.33 49.53 35.33
C MET A 13 -36.84 49.65 35.16
N SER A 14 -37.58 48.54 35.22
CA SER A 14 -38.96 48.50 35.65
C SER A 14 -39.21 47.22 36.47
N ILE A 15 -39.75 47.43 37.65
CA ILE A 15 -40.02 46.50 38.71
C ILE A 15 -41.40 45.82 38.48
N GLY A 16 -41.50 44.52 38.74
CA GLY A 16 -42.63 43.88 39.39
C GLY A 16 -43.54 43.02 38.55
N THR A 17 -43.55 41.74 38.84
CA THR A 17 -44.67 41.07 39.57
C THR A 17 -44.34 39.60 39.82
N VAL A 18 -44.56 39.11 41.02
CA VAL A 18 -44.45 37.76 41.50
C VAL A 18 -45.51 36.86 40.81
N GLY A 19 -45.03 35.83 40.06
CA GLY A 19 -45.88 34.73 39.58
C GLY A 19 -45.24 33.42 39.89
N ALA A 20 -45.85 32.63 40.76
CA ALA A 20 -45.46 31.25 41.05
C ALA A 20 -45.62 30.41 39.79
N GLY A 21 -44.52 29.95 39.24
CA GLY A 21 -44.45 29.08 38.07
C GLY A 21 -43.56 27.89 38.33
N SER A 22 -44.13 26.74 38.24
CA SER A 22 -43.64 25.37 38.37
C SER A 22 -42.19 25.20 37.91
N ALA A 23 -41.36 24.63 38.76
CA ALA A 23 -40.05 24.09 38.40
C ALA A 23 -40.21 22.98 37.36
N ALA A 24 -40.04 23.30 36.08
CA ALA A 24 -39.72 22.32 35.06
C ALA A 24 -38.27 21.87 35.33
N ALA A 25 -38.11 20.74 36.00
CA ALA A 25 -36.84 20.03 36.04
C ALA A 25 -36.49 19.71 34.58
N GLY A 26 -35.60 20.49 34.00
CA GLY A 26 -34.92 20.15 32.75
C GLY A 26 -34.26 18.79 32.92
N ALA A 27 -34.85 17.78 32.28
CA ALA A 27 -34.17 16.52 32.08
C ALA A 27 -32.87 16.84 31.33
N ALA A 28 -31.76 16.92 32.06
CA ALA A 28 -30.45 16.80 31.48
C ALA A 28 -30.44 15.41 30.80
N THR A 29 -30.55 15.43 29.49
CA THR A 29 -30.30 14.24 28.67
C THR A 29 -28.96 13.72 29.13
N ALA A 30 -28.95 12.51 29.70
CA ALA A 30 -27.73 11.80 30.03
C ALA A 30 -26.90 11.75 28.74
N ALA A 31 -25.88 12.59 28.66
CA ALA A 31 -24.90 12.52 27.61
C ALA A 31 -24.37 11.09 27.63
N ASP A 32 -24.40 10.46 26.49
CA ASP A 32 -24.04 9.09 26.22
C ASP A 32 -22.71 8.75 26.97
N THR A 33 -22.80 7.97 28.03
CA THR A 33 -21.68 7.59 28.91
C THR A 33 -20.87 6.45 28.34
N ALA A 34 -20.91 6.23 27.03
CA ALA A 34 -20.08 5.22 26.41
C ALA A 34 -18.58 5.60 26.59
N PRO A 35 -17.74 4.69 27.12
CA PRO A 35 -16.34 4.98 27.33
C PRO A 35 -15.69 5.46 26.03
N ASP A 36 -14.81 6.46 26.14
CA ASP A 36 -14.03 6.99 25.03
C ASP A 36 -13.35 5.86 24.23
N ILE A 37 -13.36 5.97 22.90
CA ILE A 37 -12.84 4.91 22.02
C ILE A 37 -11.39 4.57 22.32
N LYS A 38 -10.54 5.54 22.63
CA LYS A 38 -9.14 5.33 23.02
C LYS A 38 -9.08 4.50 24.30
N GLU A 39 -9.88 4.82 25.30
CA GLU A 39 -9.94 4.07 26.55
C GLU A 39 -10.41 2.62 26.32
N ARG A 40 -11.39 2.43 25.47
CA ARG A 40 -11.87 1.08 25.09
C ARG A 40 -10.78 0.26 24.41
N ILE A 41 -10.02 0.85 23.50
CA ILE A 41 -8.92 0.15 22.81
C ILE A 41 -7.79 -0.17 23.78
N LEU A 42 -7.43 0.75 24.68
CA LEU A 42 -6.33 0.53 25.63
C LEU A 42 -6.65 -0.48 26.74
N LYS A 43 -7.92 -0.83 26.95
CA LYS A 43 -8.35 -1.94 27.82
C LYS A 43 -8.08 -3.32 27.19
N ILE A 44 -7.82 -3.40 25.90
CA ILE A 44 -7.50 -4.66 25.23
C ILE A 44 -6.07 -5.08 25.63
N PRO A 45 -5.87 -6.28 26.17
CA PRO A 45 -4.54 -6.75 26.58
C PRO A 45 -3.51 -6.70 25.45
N GLY A 46 -2.37 -6.08 25.71
CA GLY A 46 -1.29 -5.93 24.72
C GLY A 46 -1.39 -4.69 23.83
N MET A 47 -2.41 -3.86 24.01
CA MET A 47 -2.50 -2.56 23.34
C MET A 47 -1.71 -1.49 24.09
N SER A 48 -1.02 -0.62 23.35
CA SER A 48 -0.36 0.57 23.90
C SER A 48 -0.53 1.77 22.98
N PHE A 49 -0.57 2.95 23.58
CA PHE A 49 -0.79 4.23 22.88
C PHE A 49 0.54 4.87 22.49
N VAL A 50 0.62 5.43 21.29
CA VAL A 50 1.79 6.19 20.82
C VAL A 50 1.44 7.68 20.66
N GLU A 51 0.49 8.01 19.80
CA GLU A 51 0.08 9.40 19.56
C GLU A 51 -1.35 9.47 19.00
N GLU A 52 -1.95 10.66 19.08
CA GLU A 52 -3.21 10.99 18.44
C GLU A 52 -3.02 12.22 17.55
N LYS A 53 -3.51 12.18 16.33
CA LYS A 53 -3.42 13.29 15.37
C LYS A 53 -4.80 13.78 14.97
N PRO A 54 -4.98 15.08 14.75
CA PRO A 54 -6.23 15.62 14.25
C PRO A 54 -6.52 15.14 12.82
N TYR A 55 -7.78 14.79 12.56
CA TYR A 55 -8.26 14.45 11.22
C TYR A 55 -9.76 14.70 11.13
N GLU A 56 -10.17 15.53 10.19
CA GLU A 56 -11.55 16.02 10.09
C GLU A 56 -12.57 14.86 9.99
N GLY A 57 -13.56 14.86 10.92
CA GLY A 57 -14.62 13.86 10.97
C GLY A 57 -14.21 12.48 11.53
N TYR A 58 -12.97 12.35 12.04
CA TYR A 58 -12.44 11.11 12.60
C TYR A 58 -11.58 11.39 13.84
N ARG A 59 -11.33 10.32 14.61
CA ARG A 59 -10.19 10.26 15.52
C ARG A 59 -9.12 9.36 14.92
N TYR A 60 -7.88 9.84 14.90
CA TYR A 60 -6.75 9.09 14.36
C TYR A 60 -5.73 8.78 15.45
N LEU A 61 -5.61 7.51 15.77
CA LEU A 61 -4.73 6.99 16.82
C LEU A 61 -3.59 6.18 16.20
N VAL A 62 -2.36 6.41 16.64
CA VAL A 62 -1.21 5.53 16.41
C VAL A 62 -1.00 4.69 17.66
N LEU A 63 -0.95 3.38 17.48
CA LEU A 63 -1.00 2.38 18.53
C LEU A 63 0.03 1.27 18.27
N ASN A 64 0.39 0.53 19.31
CA ASN A 64 1.09 -0.74 19.17
C ASN A 64 0.21 -1.88 19.71
N TYR A 65 0.42 -3.07 19.14
CA TYR A 65 -0.16 -4.31 19.65
C TYR A 65 0.94 -5.36 19.84
N LYS A 66 0.93 -6.01 20.99
CA LYS A 66 1.90 -7.06 21.32
C LYS A 66 1.61 -8.34 20.54
N GLN A 67 2.54 -8.72 19.68
CA GLN A 67 2.45 -9.90 18.81
C GLN A 67 3.50 -10.95 19.16
N PRO A 68 3.22 -12.25 19.00
CA PRO A 68 4.23 -13.30 19.11
C PRO A 68 5.29 -13.16 18.00
N ILE A 69 6.55 -13.36 18.36
CA ILE A 69 7.63 -13.50 17.37
C ILE A 69 7.35 -14.71 16.45
N ASP A 70 6.85 -15.79 17.03
CA ASP A 70 6.48 -17.02 16.33
C ASP A 70 5.09 -17.48 16.77
N HIS A 71 4.09 -17.37 15.88
CA HIS A 71 2.71 -17.80 16.16
C HIS A 71 2.57 -19.31 16.38
N LYS A 72 3.54 -20.13 15.89
CA LYS A 72 3.58 -21.57 16.17
C LYS A 72 4.17 -21.88 17.55
N ASN A 73 4.92 -20.94 18.12
CA ASN A 73 5.49 -21.08 19.47
C ASN A 73 5.50 -19.72 20.19
N PRO A 74 4.36 -19.26 20.71
CA PRO A 74 4.24 -17.94 21.35
C PRO A 74 5.14 -17.76 22.57
N ALA A 75 5.61 -18.86 23.20
CA ALA A 75 6.54 -18.83 24.34
C ALA A 75 7.94 -18.28 23.97
N LYS A 76 8.28 -18.19 22.68
CA LYS A 76 9.55 -17.61 22.21
C LYS A 76 9.66 -16.09 22.38
N GLY A 77 8.63 -15.44 22.89
CA GLY A 77 8.61 -14.00 23.13
C GLY A 77 7.69 -13.23 22.19
N THR A 78 7.67 -11.93 22.41
CA THR A 78 6.78 -11.00 21.71
C THR A 78 7.53 -9.78 21.19
N PHE A 79 6.92 -9.06 20.24
CA PHE A 79 7.36 -7.74 19.78
C PHE A 79 6.18 -6.79 19.72
N GLU A 80 6.44 -5.50 19.73
CA GLU A 80 5.43 -4.47 19.54
C GLU A 80 5.24 -4.23 18.03
N GLN A 81 4.00 -4.41 17.55
CA GLN A 81 3.66 -4.16 16.16
C GLN A 81 2.82 -2.90 16.06
N ARG A 82 3.29 -1.90 15.31
CA ARG A 82 2.62 -0.63 15.12
C ARG A 82 1.42 -0.78 14.20
N PHE A 83 0.35 -0.09 14.54
CA PHE A 83 -0.81 0.08 13.67
C PHE A 83 -1.46 1.45 13.91
N THR A 84 -2.33 1.86 13.00
CA THR A 84 -3.12 3.08 13.16
C THR A 84 -4.61 2.75 13.11
N LEU A 85 -5.39 3.52 13.85
CA LEU A 85 -6.84 3.44 13.88
C LEU A 85 -7.43 4.77 13.47
N LEU A 86 -8.12 4.79 12.34
CA LEU A 86 -8.96 5.88 11.89
C LEU A 86 -10.38 5.54 12.30
N HIS A 87 -10.80 6.07 13.45
CA HIS A 87 -12.12 5.82 14.03
C HIS A 87 -13.15 6.85 13.57
N LYS A 88 -14.23 6.39 12.97
CA LYS A 88 -15.40 7.18 12.65
C LYS A 88 -16.53 6.94 13.64
N ALA A 89 -17.00 5.70 13.75
CA ALA A 89 -18.02 5.26 14.69
C ALA A 89 -18.04 3.74 14.82
N THR A 90 -18.47 3.21 15.96
CA THR A 90 -18.48 1.76 16.21
C THR A 90 -19.58 1.01 15.46
N ASP A 91 -20.60 1.72 14.99
CA ASP A 91 -21.70 1.19 14.18
C ASP A 91 -21.44 1.22 12.67
N ARG A 92 -20.23 1.66 12.25
CA ARG A 92 -19.79 1.68 10.85
C ARG A 92 -18.91 0.46 10.54
N PRO A 93 -18.87 -0.01 9.26
CA PRO A 93 -17.95 -1.06 8.84
C PRO A 93 -16.50 -0.62 9.03
N THR A 94 -15.60 -1.60 9.10
CA THR A 94 -14.16 -1.35 9.26
C THR A 94 -13.37 -1.92 8.10
N VAL A 95 -12.45 -1.13 7.57
CA VAL A 95 -11.52 -1.55 6.53
C VAL A 95 -10.16 -1.84 7.16
N PHE A 96 -9.68 -3.07 7.01
CA PHE A 96 -8.33 -3.47 7.40
C PHE A 96 -7.40 -3.21 6.21
N PHE A 97 -6.63 -2.13 6.31
CA PHE A 97 -5.66 -1.74 5.30
C PHE A 97 -4.27 -2.29 5.65
N THR A 98 -3.59 -2.83 4.66
CA THR A 98 -2.17 -3.18 4.79
C THR A 98 -1.38 -2.64 3.62
N SER A 99 -0.26 -1.99 3.90
CA SER A 99 0.69 -1.59 2.85
C SER A 99 1.58 -2.77 2.43
N GLY A 100 1.71 -3.77 3.31
CA GLY A 100 2.73 -4.82 3.17
C GLY A 100 4.15 -4.37 3.56
N TYR A 101 4.29 -3.11 4.01
CA TYR A 101 5.53 -2.43 4.40
C TYR A 101 5.34 -1.68 5.72
N ASN A 102 6.03 -0.55 5.88
CA ASN A 102 5.78 0.39 6.97
C ASN A 102 4.35 0.94 6.92
N VAL A 103 3.75 1.20 8.06
CA VAL A 103 2.52 1.98 8.13
C VAL A 103 2.84 3.48 8.04
N ASN A 104 2.11 4.19 7.20
CA ASN A 104 2.15 5.65 7.19
C ASN A 104 1.38 6.16 8.42
N THR A 105 2.05 6.91 9.29
CA THR A 105 1.44 7.53 10.47
C THR A 105 0.80 8.89 10.21
N ASN A 106 0.78 9.35 8.95
CA ASN A 106 -0.04 10.48 8.54
C ASN A 106 -1.45 9.98 8.19
N PRO A 107 -2.51 10.59 8.75
CA PRO A 107 -3.87 10.10 8.55
C PRO A 107 -4.31 10.23 7.08
N SER A 108 -4.95 9.18 6.58
CA SER A 108 -5.60 9.18 5.26
C SER A 108 -6.62 8.05 5.15
N ARG A 109 -7.69 8.24 4.36
CA ARG A 109 -8.64 7.20 4.02
C ARG A 109 -8.16 6.42 2.79
N SER A 110 -8.24 5.10 2.81
CA SER A 110 -8.16 4.28 1.61
C SER A 110 -9.44 4.41 0.77
N GLU A 111 -9.38 4.06 -0.52
CA GLU A 111 -10.56 4.10 -1.37
C GLU A 111 -11.71 3.23 -0.83
N PRO A 112 -11.52 1.97 -0.36
CA PRO A 112 -12.59 1.21 0.27
C PRO A 112 -13.15 1.88 1.52
N THR A 113 -12.31 2.53 2.35
CA THR A 113 -12.79 3.27 3.54
C THR A 113 -13.73 4.41 3.14
N ARG A 114 -13.40 5.14 2.08
CA ARG A 114 -14.26 6.18 1.52
C ARG A 114 -15.54 5.60 0.90
N ILE A 115 -15.43 4.50 0.15
CA ILE A 115 -16.59 3.85 -0.48
C ILE A 115 -17.63 3.48 0.58
N VAL A 116 -17.21 2.89 1.71
CA VAL A 116 -18.11 2.42 2.76
C VAL A 116 -18.38 3.47 3.84
N ASP A 117 -17.72 4.61 3.77
CA ASP A 117 -17.75 5.67 4.80
C ASP A 117 -17.54 5.11 6.21
N GLY A 118 -16.48 4.31 6.37
CA GLY A 118 -16.23 3.48 7.55
C GLY A 118 -14.99 3.86 8.36
N ASN A 119 -14.68 2.99 9.32
CA ASN A 119 -13.42 3.03 10.07
C ASN A 119 -12.29 2.42 9.24
N GLN A 120 -11.02 2.70 9.62
CA GLN A 120 -9.86 2.03 9.02
C GLN A 120 -8.84 1.65 10.09
N VAL A 121 -8.38 0.41 10.03
CA VAL A 121 -7.20 -0.09 10.75
C VAL A 121 -6.10 -0.28 9.75
N SER A 122 -4.95 0.39 9.94
CA SER A 122 -3.79 0.23 9.05
C SER A 122 -2.64 -0.37 9.83
N MET A 123 -2.11 -1.51 9.38
CA MET A 123 -1.12 -2.27 10.15
C MET A 123 0.23 -2.29 9.46
N GLU A 124 1.29 -2.06 10.24
CA GLU A 124 2.67 -2.24 9.82
C GLU A 124 2.99 -3.73 9.62
N TYR A 125 3.67 -4.04 8.54
CA TYR A 125 4.07 -5.41 8.29
C TYR A 125 5.23 -5.81 9.21
N ARG A 126 5.21 -7.06 9.73
CA ARG A 126 6.29 -7.55 10.60
C ARG A 126 7.66 -7.40 9.94
N TYR A 127 8.70 -7.13 10.73
CA TYR A 127 10.10 -6.86 10.34
C TYR A 127 10.36 -5.48 9.74
N PHE A 128 9.35 -4.72 9.33
CA PHE A 128 9.54 -3.30 9.04
C PHE A 128 9.69 -2.52 10.35
N THR A 129 10.56 -1.52 10.36
CA THR A 129 10.85 -0.74 11.57
C THR A 129 9.74 0.29 11.83
N PRO A 130 9.23 0.38 13.08
CA PRO A 130 9.75 -0.22 14.31
C PRO A 130 9.25 -1.65 14.64
N SER A 131 8.39 -2.26 13.85
CA SER A 131 7.74 -3.56 14.13
C SER A 131 8.65 -4.76 13.81
N ARG A 132 9.94 -4.64 14.15
CA ARG A 132 10.93 -5.72 13.98
C ARG A 132 11.26 -6.38 15.31
N PRO A 133 11.08 -7.73 15.45
CA PRO A 133 11.53 -8.46 16.62
C PRO A 133 13.03 -8.28 16.88
N LYS A 134 13.42 -8.25 18.15
CA LYS A 134 14.82 -8.18 18.58
C LYS A 134 15.10 -9.27 19.59
N PRO A 135 16.02 -10.24 19.30
CA PRO A 135 16.73 -10.42 18.02
C PRO A 135 15.79 -10.80 16.87
N ALA A 136 16.20 -10.51 15.62
CA ALA A 136 15.44 -10.81 14.43
C ALA A 136 15.71 -12.24 13.94
N ASP A 137 14.80 -13.17 14.16
CA ASP A 137 14.81 -14.48 13.50
C ASP A 137 14.10 -14.36 12.14
N TRP A 138 14.86 -14.12 11.09
CA TRP A 138 14.33 -13.90 9.74
C TRP A 138 13.51 -15.08 9.21
N SER A 139 13.69 -16.29 9.73
CA SER A 139 12.86 -17.45 9.37
C SER A 139 11.38 -17.30 9.74
N LYS A 140 11.04 -16.29 10.58
CA LYS A 140 9.67 -15.95 10.98
C LYS A 140 9.06 -14.82 10.16
N LEU A 141 9.77 -14.37 9.13
CA LEU A 141 9.21 -13.47 8.13
C LEU A 141 8.68 -14.31 6.96
N ASP A 142 7.43 -14.75 7.08
CA ASP A 142 6.68 -15.47 6.04
C ASP A 142 5.23 -15.02 5.98
N ILE A 143 4.53 -15.37 4.90
CA ILE A 143 3.15 -14.92 4.65
C ILE A 143 2.16 -15.47 5.69
N TRP A 144 2.38 -16.66 6.26
CA TRP A 144 1.50 -17.22 7.27
C TRP A 144 1.66 -16.49 8.61
N GLN A 145 2.89 -16.19 9.05
CA GLN A 145 3.16 -15.41 10.26
C GLN A 145 2.54 -14.01 10.15
N ALA A 146 2.68 -13.36 8.99
CA ALA A 146 2.10 -12.03 8.76
C ALA A 146 0.56 -12.07 8.75
N ALA A 147 -0.05 -13.08 8.12
CA ALA A 147 -1.50 -13.28 8.16
C ALA A 147 -2.00 -13.55 9.59
N SER A 148 -1.20 -14.25 10.40
CA SER A 148 -1.52 -14.53 11.82
C SER A 148 -1.45 -13.27 12.68
N ASP A 149 -0.53 -12.33 12.38
CA ASP A 149 -0.53 -10.99 13.02
C ASP A 149 -1.84 -10.25 12.73
N GLN A 150 -2.27 -10.24 11.46
CA GLN A 150 -3.52 -9.58 11.05
C GLN A 150 -4.74 -10.21 11.73
N HIS A 151 -4.78 -11.55 11.77
CA HIS A 151 -5.84 -12.31 12.46
C HIS A 151 -5.94 -11.91 13.94
N ARG A 152 -4.82 -11.89 14.65
CA ARG A 152 -4.81 -11.54 16.09
C ARG A 152 -5.28 -10.10 16.34
N LEU A 153 -4.82 -9.15 15.52
CA LEU A 153 -5.27 -7.75 15.64
C LEU A 153 -6.76 -7.63 15.32
N PHE A 154 -7.25 -8.32 14.27
CA PHE A 154 -8.67 -8.38 13.95
C PHE A 154 -9.48 -8.94 15.13
N GLN A 155 -9.09 -10.09 15.70
CA GLN A 155 -9.77 -10.70 16.83
C GLN A 155 -9.80 -9.78 18.06
N ALA A 156 -8.73 -9.06 18.31
CA ALA A 156 -8.65 -8.10 19.42
C ALA A 156 -9.59 -6.90 19.24
N LEU A 157 -9.77 -6.42 18.01
CA LEU A 157 -10.60 -5.25 17.71
C LEU A 157 -12.07 -5.58 17.39
N LYS A 158 -12.39 -6.82 16.99
CA LYS A 158 -13.73 -7.26 16.60
C LYS A 158 -14.81 -7.02 17.67
N PRO A 159 -14.55 -7.19 18.98
CA PRO A 159 -15.54 -6.88 20.02
C PRO A 159 -15.89 -5.39 20.10
N VAL A 160 -15.01 -4.49 19.66
CA VAL A 160 -15.23 -3.04 19.62
C VAL A 160 -15.94 -2.64 18.33
N TYR A 161 -15.54 -3.25 17.20
CA TYR A 161 -16.06 -2.98 15.86
C TYR A 161 -16.78 -4.22 15.31
N ASN A 162 -18.02 -4.43 15.77
CA ASN A 162 -18.79 -5.64 15.49
C ASN A 162 -19.44 -5.71 14.10
N LYS A 163 -19.42 -4.62 13.32
CA LYS A 163 -19.92 -4.58 11.94
C LYS A 163 -19.01 -5.34 10.98
N ASN A 164 -19.36 -5.34 9.69
CA ASN A 164 -18.59 -6.02 8.67
C ASN A 164 -17.17 -5.43 8.52
N TRP A 165 -16.24 -6.32 8.18
CA TRP A 165 -14.85 -5.97 7.93
C TRP A 165 -14.46 -6.31 6.49
N LEU A 166 -13.72 -5.40 5.88
CA LEU A 166 -13.10 -5.61 4.56
C LEU A 166 -11.59 -5.56 4.70
N ALA A 167 -10.86 -6.37 3.94
CA ALA A 167 -9.41 -6.22 3.80
C ALA A 167 -9.08 -5.47 2.51
N THR A 168 -8.01 -4.68 2.54
CA THR A 168 -7.50 -4.00 1.34
C THR A 168 -6.01 -3.69 1.44
N GLY A 169 -5.39 -3.49 0.28
CA GLY A 169 -4.03 -3.04 0.13
C GLY A 169 -3.66 -2.94 -1.34
N GLY A 170 -2.59 -2.21 -1.65
CA GLY A 170 -2.04 -2.10 -2.99
C GLY A 170 -0.67 -2.77 -3.09
N SER A 171 -0.30 -3.29 -4.28
CA SER A 171 1.00 -3.92 -4.51
C SER A 171 1.26 -5.07 -3.52
N LYS A 172 2.39 -5.10 -2.85
CA LYS A 172 2.65 -6.05 -1.75
C LYS A 172 1.54 -6.03 -0.68
N GLY A 173 0.88 -4.88 -0.45
CA GLY A 173 -0.29 -4.80 0.43
C GLY A 173 -1.50 -5.56 -0.12
N GLY A 174 -1.72 -5.54 -1.42
CA GLY A 174 -2.74 -6.34 -2.09
C GLY A 174 -2.45 -7.84 -2.02
N MET A 175 -1.17 -8.23 -2.21
CA MET A 175 -0.71 -9.59 -1.95
C MET A 175 -0.98 -10.00 -0.49
N THR A 176 -0.59 -9.16 0.46
CA THR A 176 -0.76 -9.40 1.91
C THR A 176 -2.23 -9.56 2.28
N ALA A 177 -3.14 -8.72 1.74
CA ALA A 177 -4.58 -8.85 1.96
C ALA A 177 -5.13 -10.18 1.38
N THR A 178 -4.59 -10.64 0.24
CA THR A 178 -4.94 -11.92 -0.37
C THR A 178 -4.45 -13.10 0.48
N TYR A 179 -3.20 -13.04 0.99
CA TYR A 179 -2.65 -14.08 1.87
C TYR A 179 -3.40 -14.16 3.20
N PHE A 180 -3.74 -13.02 3.77
CA PHE A 180 -4.58 -12.97 4.96
C PHE A 180 -5.90 -13.71 4.72
N ARG A 181 -6.56 -13.39 3.60
CA ARG A 181 -7.82 -14.06 3.22
C ARG A 181 -7.65 -15.57 2.98
N ARG A 182 -6.50 -15.99 2.42
CA ARG A 182 -6.17 -17.41 2.21
C ARG A 182 -6.09 -18.19 3.52
N PHE A 183 -5.40 -17.64 4.53
CA PHE A 183 -5.16 -18.34 5.79
C PHE A 183 -6.31 -18.17 6.79
N TYR A 184 -7.05 -17.07 6.71
CA TYR A 184 -8.16 -16.73 7.61
C TYR A 184 -9.41 -16.31 6.81
N PRO A 185 -10.03 -17.25 6.06
CA PRO A 185 -11.06 -16.92 5.07
C PRO A 185 -12.35 -16.36 5.67
N ASN A 186 -12.58 -16.51 6.98
CA ASN A 186 -13.80 -16.09 7.66
C ASN A 186 -13.66 -14.75 8.41
N ASP A 187 -12.46 -14.18 8.48
CA ASP A 187 -12.26 -12.93 9.24
C ASP A 187 -12.85 -11.72 8.53
N MET A 188 -12.76 -11.69 7.20
CA MET A 188 -13.20 -10.57 6.39
C MET A 188 -14.44 -10.89 5.57
N ASN A 189 -15.34 -9.92 5.43
CA ASN A 189 -16.55 -10.04 4.61
C ASN A 189 -16.27 -9.88 3.11
N GLY A 190 -15.15 -9.25 2.74
CA GLY A 190 -14.66 -9.10 1.39
C GLY A 190 -13.22 -8.59 1.38
N THR A 191 -12.52 -8.76 0.25
CA THR A 191 -11.14 -8.29 0.08
C THR A 191 -11.00 -7.55 -1.25
N VAL A 192 -10.40 -6.35 -1.20
CA VAL A 192 -10.08 -5.55 -2.39
C VAL A 192 -8.57 -5.43 -2.51
N ALA A 193 -7.98 -6.10 -3.49
CA ALA A 193 -6.56 -6.12 -3.75
C ALA A 193 -6.25 -5.28 -5.02
N TYR A 194 -5.45 -4.23 -4.86
CA TYR A 194 -5.04 -3.37 -5.95
C TYR A 194 -3.65 -3.75 -6.45
N VAL A 195 -3.47 -3.82 -7.75
CA VAL A 195 -2.17 -4.00 -8.43
C VAL A 195 -1.28 -5.06 -7.76
N ALA A 196 -1.89 -6.14 -7.29
CA ALA A 196 -1.25 -7.21 -6.55
C ALA A 196 -0.61 -8.23 -7.49
N PRO A 197 0.72 -8.33 -7.59
CA PRO A 197 1.37 -9.33 -8.43
C PRO A 197 1.21 -10.74 -7.87
N ASN A 198 1.33 -11.75 -8.74
CA ASN A 198 1.22 -13.15 -8.37
C ASN A 198 2.27 -13.99 -9.14
N ASP A 199 3.52 -13.88 -8.74
CA ASP A 199 4.63 -14.68 -9.29
C ASP A 199 4.54 -16.12 -8.77
N VAL A 200 3.81 -16.96 -9.51
CA VAL A 200 3.54 -18.37 -9.11
C VAL A 200 4.75 -19.25 -9.34
N VAL A 201 5.50 -19.01 -10.41
CA VAL A 201 6.69 -19.78 -10.80
C VAL A 201 7.87 -18.83 -11.00
N ASN A 202 8.59 -18.59 -9.94
CA ASN A 202 9.66 -17.59 -9.80
C ASN A 202 10.70 -17.54 -10.95
N ASN A 203 10.81 -18.55 -11.77
CA ASN A 203 11.74 -18.59 -12.91
C ASN A 203 11.04 -18.57 -14.28
N GLU A 204 9.74 -18.32 -14.31
CA GLU A 204 8.94 -18.25 -15.53
C GLU A 204 8.43 -16.81 -15.75
N ASP A 205 9.29 -16.01 -16.36
CA ASP A 205 9.10 -14.55 -16.50
C ASP A 205 8.59 -14.13 -17.89
N SER A 206 8.13 -15.06 -18.73
CA SER A 206 7.71 -14.75 -20.11
C SER A 206 6.54 -13.77 -20.20
N ALA A 207 5.73 -13.66 -19.15
CA ALA A 207 4.66 -12.66 -19.08
C ALA A 207 5.21 -11.23 -19.04
N TYR A 208 6.30 -11.02 -18.31
CA TYR A 208 6.99 -9.73 -18.23
C TYR A 208 7.70 -9.39 -19.55
N ASP A 209 8.34 -10.39 -20.20
CA ASP A 209 8.91 -10.21 -21.53
C ASP A 209 7.84 -9.72 -22.54
N ARG A 210 6.67 -10.36 -22.55
CA ARG A 210 5.53 -9.95 -23.40
C ARG A 210 5.02 -8.56 -23.06
N PHE A 211 4.91 -8.25 -21.76
CA PHE A 211 4.47 -6.95 -21.30
C PHE A 211 5.40 -5.85 -21.84
N PHE A 212 6.71 -5.92 -21.61
CA PHE A 212 7.66 -4.91 -22.06
C PHE A 212 7.81 -4.84 -23.59
N ALA A 213 7.46 -5.91 -24.30
CA ALA A 213 7.38 -5.89 -25.77
C ALA A 213 6.14 -5.15 -26.30
N SER A 214 5.09 -4.95 -25.49
CA SER A 214 3.79 -4.43 -25.94
C SER A 214 3.24 -3.22 -25.20
N VAL A 215 3.74 -2.89 -24.00
CA VAL A 215 3.21 -1.79 -23.18
C VAL A 215 3.33 -0.44 -23.88
N GLY A 216 2.26 0.36 -23.83
CA GLY A 216 2.20 1.67 -24.49
C GLY A 216 2.40 1.60 -26.00
N ASP A 217 2.85 2.70 -26.62
CA ASP A 217 3.20 2.71 -28.03
C ASP A 217 4.68 2.34 -28.31
N GLN A 218 4.96 1.97 -29.55
CA GLN A 218 6.30 1.55 -29.97
C GLN A 218 7.33 2.68 -29.87
N ALA A 219 6.93 3.92 -30.13
CA ALA A 219 7.84 5.06 -30.09
C ALA A 219 8.36 5.29 -28.67
N CYS A 220 7.48 5.23 -27.67
CA CYS A 220 7.83 5.36 -26.27
C CYS A 220 8.77 4.23 -25.81
N ARG A 221 8.43 2.97 -26.12
CA ARG A 221 9.30 1.83 -25.78
C ARG A 221 10.69 1.98 -26.41
N THR A 222 10.76 2.37 -27.68
CA THR A 222 12.04 2.57 -28.38
C THR A 222 12.84 3.69 -27.73
N GLN A 223 12.21 4.79 -27.35
CA GLN A 223 12.90 5.92 -26.73
C GLN A 223 13.43 5.55 -25.33
N LEU A 224 12.61 4.91 -24.49
CA LEU A 224 13.02 4.42 -23.16
C LEU A 224 14.20 3.43 -23.27
N ASN A 225 14.13 2.45 -24.16
CA ASN A 225 15.21 1.49 -24.39
C ASN A 225 16.49 2.17 -24.87
N SER A 226 16.37 3.19 -25.72
CA SER A 226 17.51 3.95 -26.23
C SER A 226 18.19 4.78 -25.13
N VAL A 227 17.41 5.40 -24.26
CA VAL A 227 17.92 6.15 -23.10
C VAL A 227 18.56 5.21 -22.08
N GLN A 228 17.94 4.06 -21.81
CA GLN A 228 18.51 3.05 -20.92
C GLN A 228 19.88 2.54 -21.45
N ARG A 229 19.96 2.32 -22.76
CA ARG A 229 21.24 1.96 -23.41
C ARG A 229 22.26 3.08 -23.31
N GLU A 230 21.89 4.33 -23.59
CA GLU A 230 22.77 5.49 -23.52
C GLU A 230 23.31 5.72 -22.10
N ALA A 231 22.50 5.48 -21.09
CA ALA A 231 22.92 5.50 -19.70
C ALA A 231 24.11 4.56 -19.43
N LEU A 232 24.11 3.36 -20.02
CA LEU A 232 25.22 2.42 -19.89
C LEU A 232 26.42 2.77 -20.80
N VAL A 233 26.21 3.42 -21.93
CA VAL A 233 27.30 3.94 -22.77
C VAL A 233 28.08 5.04 -22.05
N ARG A 234 27.38 5.95 -21.34
CA ARG A 234 28.01 7.02 -20.54
C ARG A 234 28.30 6.60 -19.09
N ARG A 235 28.37 5.31 -18.82
CA ARG A 235 28.50 4.74 -17.47
C ARG A 235 29.60 5.39 -16.64
N ASP A 236 30.79 5.51 -17.17
CA ASP A 236 31.97 5.94 -16.39
C ASP A 236 31.80 7.40 -15.90
N GLU A 237 31.24 8.26 -16.72
CA GLU A 237 30.91 9.64 -16.33
C GLU A 237 29.79 9.68 -15.27
N ILE A 238 28.69 8.92 -15.50
CA ILE A 238 27.53 8.93 -14.60
C ILE A 238 27.88 8.28 -13.26
N VAL A 239 28.62 7.18 -13.25
CA VAL A 239 29.09 6.52 -12.01
C VAL A 239 30.00 7.45 -11.21
N GLY A 240 30.88 8.21 -11.86
CA GLY A 240 31.70 9.22 -11.17
C GLY A 240 30.86 10.27 -10.44
N ARG A 241 29.79 10.77 -11.06
CA ARG A 241 28.83 11.70 -10.46
C ARG A 241 28.05 11.03 -9.33
N TYR A 242 27.60 9.79 -9.52
CA TYR A 242 26.89 9.01 -8.51
C TYR A 242 27.75 8.75 -7.27
N GLN A 243 29.03 8.41 -7.45
CA GLN A 243 29.99 8.25 -6.34
C GLN A 243 30.18 9.55 -5.57
N LYS A 244 30.31 10.69 -6.29
CA LYS A 244 30.42 12.00 -5.65
C LYS A 244 29.16 12.32 -4.86
N TRP A 245 27.97 12.19 -5.45
CA TRP A 245 26.70 12.39 -4.77
C TRP A 245 26.57 11.50 -3.53
N ALA A 246 26.89 10.21 -3.64
CA ALA A 246 26.83 9.27 -2.53
C ALA A 246 27.76 9.70 -1.38
N LYS A 247 28.99 10.11 -1.68
CA LYS A 247 29.94 10.60 -0.69
C LYS A 247 29.42 11.86 0.01
N ASP A 248 28.92 12.82 -0.76
CA ASP A 248 28.42 14.09 -0.25
C ASP A 248 27.15 13.89 0.64
N ASN A 249 26.38 12.81 0.43
CA ASN A 249 25.17 12.48 1.17
C ASN A 249 25.34 11.31 2.18
N GLY A 250 26.59 10.88 2.45
CA GLY A 250 26.87 9.81 3.42
C GLY A 250 26.30 8.44 3.04
N LYS A 251 26.14 8.18 1.73
CA LYS A 251 25.63 6.90 1.21
C LYS A 251 26.75 5.90 0.94
N THR A 252 26.46 4.62 1.11
CA THR A 252 27.41 3.53 0.94
C THR A 252 26.82 2.38 0.10
N PHE A 253 27.67 1.44 -0.36
CA PHE A 253 27.26 0.36 -1.29
C PHE A 253 27.77 -1.02 -0.87
N LYS A 254 27.88 -1.28 0.44
CA LYS A 254 28.43 -2.54 0.97
C LYS A 254 27.57 -3.74 0.60
N VAL A 255 26.24 -3.59 0.60
CA VAL A 255 25.28 -4.67 0.31
C VAL A 255 25.41 -5.11 -1.15
N VAL A 256 25.35 -4.19 -2.10
CA VAL A 256 25.47 -4.48 -3.54
C VAL A 256 26.94 -4.64 -3.99
N GLY A 257 27.89 -4.10 -3.23
CA GLY A 257 29.32 -4.26 -3.39
C GLY A 257 30.07 -3.10 -4.05
N SER A 258 29.43 -2.22 -4.82
CA SER A 258 30.04 -1.01 -5.39
C SER A 258 29.00 -0.04 -5.98
N ALA A 259 29.38 1.23 -6.16
CA ALA A 259 28.55 2.21 -6.85
C ALA A 259 28.27 1.80 -8.32
N ASP A 260 29.21 1.20 -9.02
CA ASP A 260 29.01 0.72 -10.40
C ASP A 260 27.96 -0.40 -10.48
N LYS A 261 27.98 -1.33 -9.50
CA LYS A 261 26.94 -2.36 -9.35
C LYS A 261 25.58 -1.76 -9.00
N ALA A 262 25.53 -0.80 -8.08
CA ALA A 262 24.31 -0.09 -7.73
C ALA A 262 23.75 0.65 -8.96
N TYR A 263 24.61 1.33 -9.73
CA TYR A 263 24.23 2.00 -10.95
C TYR A 263 23.63 1.06 -12.00
N GLU A 264 24.22 -0.13 -12.20
CA GLU A 264 23.67 -1.10 -13.15
C GLU A 264 22.25 -1.52 -12.75
N ASN A 265 21.97 -1.68 -11.44
CA ASN A 265 20.61 -1.93 -10.96
C ASN A 265 19.67 -0.75 -11.24
N VAL A 266 20.10 0.49 -10.96
CA VAL A 266 19.32 1.70 -11.27
C VAL A 266 18.94 1.77 -12.75
N VAL A 267 19.88 1.45 -13.64
CA VAL A 267 19.61 1.46 -15.08
C VAL A 267 18.73 0.29 -15.51
N LEU A 268 18.94 -0.93 -14.97
CA LEU A 268 18.08 -2.08 -15.26
C LEU A 268 16.63 -1.82 -14.84
N ASP A 269 16.44 -1.01 -13.79
CA ASP A 269 15.14 -0.66 -13.25
C ASP A 269 14.38 0.40 -14.08
N LEU A 270 15.08 1.21 -14.89
CA LEU A 270 14.54 2.42 -15.48
C LEU A 270 13.22 2.22 -16.25
N VAL A 271 13.16 1.22 -17.12
CA VAL A 271 11.96 0.97 -17.95
C VAL A 271 10.81 0.44 -17.12
N TRP A 272 11.11 -0.39 -16.13
CA TRP A 272 10.12 -0.87 -15.18
C TRP A 272 9.55 0.29 -14.34
N ALA A 273 10.41 1.05 -13.69
CA ALA A 273 10.03 2.17 -12.83
C ALA A 273 9.21 3.23 -13.61
N PHE A 274 9.56 3.46 -14.87
CA PHE A 274 8.77 4.34 -15.73
C PHE A 274 7.33 3.86 -15.83
N TRP A 275 7.09 2.64 -16.30
CA TRP A 275 5.73 2.13 -16.48
C TRP A 275 5.00 1.86 -15.17
N GLN A 276 5.73 1.66 -14.08
CA GLN A 276 5.13 1.51 -12.76
C GLN A 276 4.46 2.80 -12.28
N TYR A 277 5.05 3.98 -12.53
CA TYR A 277 4.58 5.23 -11.93
C TYR A 277 4.23 6.34 -12.93
N HIS A 278 4.60 6.20 -14.19
CA HIS A 278 4.28 7.16 -15.23
C HIS A 278 3.21 6.62 -16.19
N LEU A 279 2.65 7.51 -16.99
CA LEU A 279 1.64 7.18 -18.01
C LEU A 279 2.23 7.29 -19.42
N GLN A 280 1.52 6.76 -20.40
CA GLN A 280 1.87 6.93 -21.82
C GLN A 280 2.08 8.41 -22.21
N SER A 281 1.31 9.33 -21.61
CA SER A 281 1.46 10.77 -21.85
C SER A 281 2.81 11.35 -21.40
N ASP A 282 3.50 10.66 -20.51
CA ASP A 282 4.78 11.12 -19.94
C ASP A 282 5.97 10.72 -20.81
N CYS A 283 5.76 9.90 -21.84
CA CYS A 283 6.82 9.55 -22.80
C CYS A 283 7.48 10.78 -23.45
N LYS A 284 6.75 11.88 -23.57
CA LYS A 284 7.28 13.17 -24.05
C LYS A 284 8.38 13.78 -23.17
N THR A 285 8.50 13.34 -21.90
CA THR A 285 9.53 13.82 -20.96
C THR A 285 10.81 13.00 -21.06
N VAL A 286 10.80 11.86 -21.74
CA VAL A 286 11.98 11.02 -21.92
C VAL A 286 13.00 11.75 -22.80
N PRO A 287 14.23 11.98 -22.31
CA PRO A 287 15.23 12.72 -23.09
C PRO A 287 15.66 11.97 -24.35
N SER A 288 16.18 12.68 -25.33
CA SER A 288 16.84 12.04 -26.47
C SER A 288 18.21 11.50 -26.08
N THR A 289 18.75 10.55 -26.83
CA THR A 289 20.12 10.05 -26.65
C THR A 289 21.20 11.12 -26.89
N LYS A 290 20.85 12.26 -27.49
CA LYS A 290 21.71 13.43 -27.68
C LYS A 290 21.63 14.45 -26.52
N ALA A 291 20.79 14.23 -25.54
CA ALA A 291 20.69 15.08 -24.36
C ALA A 291 22.05 15.14 -23.61
N SER A 292 22.26 16.20 -22.85
CA SER A 292 23.44 16.31 -22.01
C SER A 292 23.52 15.16 -20.99
N THR A 293 24.71 14.86 -20.47
CA THR A 293 24.82 13.87 -19.38
C THR A 293 24.12 14.38 -18.12
N ASP A 294 24.03 15.69 -17.93
CA ASP A 294 23.27 16.27 -16.80
C ASP A 294 21.76 15.98 -16.91
N ASP A 295 21.19 16.14 -18.09
CA ASP A 295 19.76 15.87 -18.30
C ASP A 295 19.47 14.36 -18.19
N LEU A 296 20.36 13.52 -18.72
CA LEU A 296 20.26 12.08 -18.60
C LEU A 296 20.36 11.64 -17.12
N TYR A 297 21.33 12.20 -16.37
CA TYR A 297 21.50 11.92 -14.95
C TYR A 297 20.23 12.28 -14.15
N LYS A 298 19.69 13.49 -14.37
CA LYS A 298 18.45 13.94 -13.70
C LYS A 298 17.27 13.04 -14.04
N PHE A 299 17.13 12.66 -15.30
CA PHE A 299 16.04 11.76 -15.72
C PHE A 299 16.15 10.39 -15.05
N ILE A 300 17.35 9.79 -15.00
CA ILE A 300 17.58 8.49 -14.33
C ILE A 300 17.23 8.61 -12.84
N ASP A 301 17.66 9.69 -12.19
CA ASP A 301 17.36 9.93 -10.77
C ASP A 301 15.86 10.10 -10.52
N GLU A 302 15.18 10.85 -11.40
CA GLU A 302 13.74 11.06 -11.31
C GLU A 302 12.94 9.76 -11.46
N ILE A 303 13.35 8.88 -12.39
CA ILE A 303 12.60 7.66 -12.70
C ILE A 303 12.95 6.51 -11.76
N SER A 304 14.24 6.20 -11.59
CA SER A 304 14.71 5.03 -10.84
C SER A 304 15.25 5.36 -9.46
N GLY A 305 15.77 6.59 -9.27
CA GLY A 305 16.34 7.06 -8.01
C GLY A 305 17.73 6.46 -7.69
N PHE A 306 18.76 7.30 -7.59
CA PHE A 306 20.10 6.84 -7.23
C PHE A 306 20.20 6.32 -5.79
N GLU A 307 19.32 6.74 -4.90
CA GLU A 307 19.30 6.24 -3.52
C GLU A 307 18.88 4.77 -3.40
N ALA A 308 18.08 4.26 -4.35
CA ALA A 308 17.40 2.97 -4.26
C ALA A 308 18.33 1.80 -3.90
N TYR A 309 19.52 1.75 -4.50
CA TYR A 309 20.48 0.66 -4.32
C TYR A 309 21.69 1.02 -3.46
N THR A 310 21.60 2.11 -2.67
CA THR A 310 22.54 2.37 -1.57
C THR A 310 22.21 1.50 -0.36
N ASP A 311 23.16 1.33 0.57
CA ASP A 311 22.89 0.59 1.82
C ASP A 311 21.70 1.18 2.58
N GLN A 312 21.61 2.52 2.62
CA GLN A 312 20.55 3.26 3.32
C GLN A 312 19.19 3.09 2.62
N GLY A 313 19.15 3.10 1.29
CA GLY A 313 17.93 2.82 0.52
C GLY A 313 17.44 1.38 0.71
N LEU A 314 18.37 0.41 0.69
CA LEU A 314 18.04 -1.01 0.83
C LEU A 314 17.63 -1.40 2.25
N GLU A 315 18.17 -0.75 3.30
CA GLU A 315 17.96 -1.13 4.70
C GLU A 315 16.46 -1.18 5.06
N GLN A 316 15.71 -0.16 4.68
CA GLN A 316 14.27 -0.08 4.97
C GLN A 316 13.45 -1.15 4.26
N TYR A 317 13.98 -1.69 3.16
CA TYR A 317 13.30 -2.70 2.34
C TYR A 317 13.93 -4.10 2.43
N THR A 318 14.93 -4.28 3.28
CA THR A 318 15.51 -5.60 3.55
C THR A 318 14.44 -6.67 3.83
N PRO A 319 13.35 -6.41 4.61
CA PRO A 319 12.30 -7.40 4.82
C PRO A 319 11.56 -7.77 3.54
N TYR A 320 11.34 -6.81 2.64
CA TYR A 320 10.72 -7.08 1.35
C TYR A 320 11.61 -7.98 0.48
N TYR A 321 12.87 -7.59 0.26
CA TYR A 321 13.79 -8.37 -0.57
C TYR A 321 14.08 -9.75 0.02
N TYR A 322 14.11 -9.86 1.36
CA TYR A 322 14.17 -11.15 2.00
C TYR A 322 12.98 -12.03 1.63
N GLN A 323 11.74 -11.53 1.73
CA GLN A 323 10.55 -12.29 1.37
C GLN A 323 10.49 -12.58 -0.14
N ALA A 324 10.82 -11.62 -1.00
CA ALA A 324 10.89 -11.84 -2.43
C ALA A 324 11.84 -13.00 -2.78
N GLY A 325 13.03 -13.01 -2.19
CA GLY A 325 14.03 -14.04 -2.42
C GLY A 325 13.86 -15.35 -1.62
N THR A 326 12.84 -15.45 -0.76
CA THR A 326 12.59 -16.67 0.02
C THR A 326 11.19 -17.27 -0.17
N GLU A 327 10.22 -16.51 -0.70
CA GLU A 327 8.84 -16.99 -0.73
C GLU A 327 7.98 -16.40 -1.86
N LEU A 328 8.07 -15.07 -2.13
CA LEU A 328 7.12 -14.38 -3.01
C LEU A 328 7.49 -14.51 -4.49
N GLY A 329 8.77 -14.73 -4.80
CA GLY A 329 9.31 -14.57 -6.14
C GLY A 329 9.75 -13.12 -6.41
N ALA A 330 10.52 -12.96 -7.47
CA ALA A 330 11.00 -11.67 -7.94
C ALA A 330 11.19 -11.73 -9.46
N PRO A 331 10.26 -11.15 -10.21
CA PRO A 331 10.27 -11.27 -11.66
C PRO A 331 11.48 -10.58 -12.28
N THR A 332 11.96 -11.15 -13.38
CA THR A 332 12.96 -10.57 -14.26
C THR A 332 12.38 -10.35 -15.66
N PHE A 333 13.10 -9.69 -16.53
CA PHE A 333 12.72 -9.54 -17.93
C PHE A 333 13.96 -9.34 -18.81
N LYS A 334 13.80 -9.71 -20.07
CA LYS A 334 14.89 -9.61 -21.05
C LYS A 334 15.09 -8.17 -21.53
N SER A 335 16.34 -7.75 -21.57
CA SER A 335 16.75 -6.43 -22.08
C SER A 335 17.75 -6.59 -23.24
N PRO A 336 17.32 -7.11 -24.42
CA PRO A 336 18.25 -7.44 -25.51
C PRO A 336 18.98 -6.21 -26.08
N HIS A 337 18.39 -5.02 -25.93
CA HIS A 337 18.99 -3.74 -26.33
C HIS A 337 20.22 -3.37 -25.46
N LEU A 338 20.41 -4.00 -24.30
CA LEU A 338 21.57 -3.79 -23.41
C LEU A 338 22.69 -4.80 -23.63
N LYS A 339 22.57 -5.71 -24.62
CA LYS A 339 23.60 -6.71 -24.92
C LYS A 339 24.97 -6.05 -25.12
N GLY A 340 25.97 -6.58 -24.42
CA GLY A 340 27.37 -6.13 -24.48
C GLY A 340 27.67 -4.90 -23.59
N LEU A 341 26.70 -4.35 -22.87
CA LEU A 341 26.90 -3.20 -21.97
C LEU A 341 26.80 -3.57 -20.48
N LEU A 342 26.15 -4.69 -20.16
CA LEU A 342 26.04 -5.17 -18.78
C LEU A 342 27.38 -5.77 -18.32
N ARG A 343 27.83 -5.37 -17.12
CA ARG A 343 29.09 -5.84 -16.49
C ARG A 343 28.85 -6.90 -15.43
N TYR A 344 27.65 -6.98 -14.86
CA TYR A 344 27.34 -7.80 -13.68
C TYR A 344 26.15 -8.74 -13.92
N PRO A 345 26.29 -9.82 -14.69
CA PRO A 345 25.21 -10.78 -14.91
C PRO A 345 24.63 -11.29 -13.58
N GLY A 346 23.29 -11.29 -13.47
CA GLY A 346 22.58 -11.74 -12.27
C GLY A 346 22.63 -10.78 -11.07
N ILE A 347 23.10 -9.53 -11.28
CA ILE A 347 23.09 -8.51 -10.22
C ILE A 347 21.66 -8.17 -9.78
N TYR A 348 20.72 -8.21 -10.71
CA TYR A 348 19.32 -7.89 -10.47
C TYR A 348 18.60 -9.09 -9.84
N SER A 349 18.76 -9.24 -8.53
CA SER A 349 18.23 -10.37 -7.76
C SER A 349 18.06 -9.99 -6.29
N PRO A 350 16.99 -10.40 -5.60
CA PRO A 350 16.76 -10.11 -4.18
C PRO A 350 17.92 -10.48 -3.28
N ARG A 351 18.66 -11.56 -3.58
CA ARG A 351 19.85 -11.95 -2.80
C ARG A 351 20.91 -10.86 -2.74
N ASN A 352 21.01 -10.03 -3.77
CA ASN A 352 21.99 -8.95 -3.84
C ASN A 352 21.57 -7.69 -3.06
N TYR A 353 20.34 -7.63 -2.56
CA TYR A 353 19.76 -6.50 -1.84
C TYR A 353 19.56 -6.78 -0.34
N VAL A 354 19.95 -7.96 0.13
CA VAL A 354 19.88 -8.37 1.54
C VAL A 354 21.29 -8.61 2.07
N PRO A 355 21.64 -8.12 3.28
CA PRO A 355 22.93 -8.39 3.93
C PRO A 355 23.30 -9.89 3.89
N ARG A 356 24.58 -10.18 3.67
CA ARG A 356 25.06 -11.57 3.41
C ARG A 356 25.00 -12.48 4.63
N ASP A 357 24.99 -11.92 5.83
CA ASP A 357 24.83 -12.62 7.11
C ASP A 357 23.39 -13.09 7.36
N ILE A 358 22.40 -12.59 6.60
CA ILE A 358 21.01 -13.06 6.65
C ILE A 358 20.88 -14.25 5.67
N PRO A 359 20.65 -15.47 6.16
CA PRO A 359 20.51 -16.64 5.30
C PRO A 359 19.20 -16.60 4.52
N MET A 360 19.24 -16.89 3.21
CA MET A 360 18.06 -16.94 2.36
C MET A 360 18.01 -18.30 1.63
N LYS A 361 16.84 -18.93 1.68
CA LYS A 361 16.55 -20.15 0.91
C LYS A 361 15.12 -20.04 0.37
N PHE A 362 14.96 -20.13 -0.94
CA PHE A 362 13.64 -20.05 -1.57
C PHE A 362 12.79 -21.29 -1.21
N ARG A 363 11.53 -21.04 -0.84
CA ARG A 363 10.53 -22.04 -0.48
C ARG A 363 9.51 -22.13 -1.61
N ASN A 364 9.62 -23.16 -2.43
CA ASN A 364 8.65 -23.42 -3.47
C ASN A 364 7.28 -23.76 -2.87
N GLY A 365 6.23 -23.37 -3.57
CA GLY A 365 4.87 -23.84 -3.29
C GLY A 365 3.96 -22.86 -2.57
N SER A 366 4.49 -21.83 -1.86
CA SER A 366 3.63 -20.85 -1.18
C SER A 366 2.74 -20.09 -2.17
N MET A 367 3.31 -19.58 -3.25
CA MET A 367 2.54 -18.84 -4.27
C MET A 367 1.61 -19.76 -5.06
N ALA A 368 2.02 -20.98 -5.38
CA ALA A 368 1.18 -21.96 -6.03
C ALA A 368 -0.04 -22.36 -5.17
N ASP A 369 0.14 -22.45 -3.84
CA ASP A 369 -0.97 -22.71 -2.92
C ASP A 369 -1.97 -21.57 -2.89
N VAL A 370 -1.50 -20.32 -2.80
CA VAL A 370 -2.37 -19.12 -2.81
C VAL A 370 -3.09 -18.99 -4.15
N ASP A 371 -2.38 -19.15 -5.28
CA ASP A 371 -2.97 -19.07 -6.62
C ASP A 371 -4.09 -20.11 -6.81
N ARG A 372 -3.83 -21.38 -6.43
CA ARG A 372 -4.83 -22.42 -6.47
C ARG A 372 -6.05 -22.06 -5.64
N TRP A 373 -5.86 -21.61 -4.39
CA TRP A 373 -6.94 -21.23 -3.52
C TRP A 373 -7.78 -20.07 -4.10
N VAL A 374 -7.13 -19.05 -4.69
CA VAL A 374 -7.85 -17.95 -5.35
C VAL A 374 -8.71 -18.46 -6.49
N ARG A 375 -8.19 -19.40 -7.29
CA ARG A 375 -8.94 -19.97 -8.42
C ARG A 375 -10.09 -20.88 -8.02
N GLU A 376 -9.97 -21.61 -6.93
CA GLU A 376 -10.87 -22.72 -6.59
C GLU A 376 -11.82 -22.39 -5.43
N ASP A 377 -11.35 -21.72 -4.37
CA ASP A 377 -12.02 -21.64 -3.09
C ASP A 377 -12.34 -20.22 -2.62
N SER A 378 -11.68 -19.20 -3.14
CA SER A 378 -11.89 -17.81 -2.69
C SER A 378 -13.33 -17.35 -2.90
N LYS A 379 -13.76 -16.41 -2.08
CA LYS A 379 -15.07 -15.76 -2.19
C LYS A 379 -14.97 -14.29 -1.82
N ARG A 380 -15.66 -13.45 -2.59
CA ARG A 380 -15.74 -12.00 -2.34
C ARG A 380 -14.33 -11.35 -2.39
N MET A 381 -13.62 -11.66 -3.47
CA MET A 381 -12.33 -11.08 -3.81
C MET A 381 -12.50 -10.14 -5.02
N LEU A 382 -11.99 -8.94 -4.92
CA LEU A 382 -11.92 -7.98 -6.01
C LEU A 382 -10.46 -7.63 -6.27
N PHE A 383 -9.98 -7.92 -7.47
CA PHE A 383 -8.65 -7.56 -7.95
C PHE A 383 -8.76 -6.43 -8.97
N VAL A 384 -8.04 -5.34 -8.75
CA VAL A 384 -8.02 -4.15 -9.62
C VAL A 384 -6.60 -3.91 -10.08
N TYR A 385 -6.37 -3.87 -11.39
CA TYR A 385 -5.06 -3.79 -12.03
C TYR A 385 -4.98 -2.61 -13.00
N GLY A 386 -3.77 -2.10 -13.23
CA GLY A 386 -3.47 -1.16 -14.31
C GLY A 386 -3.01 -1.90 -15.58
N GLN A 387 -3.55 -1.54 -16.74
CA GLN A 387 -3.17 -2.18 -18.01
C GLN A 387 -1.69 -1.97 -18.35
N ASN A 388 -1.12 -0.82 -17.99
CA ASN A 388 0.27 -0.44 -18.26
C ASN A 388 1.19 -0.64 -17.05
N ASP A 389 0.70 -1.28 -15.99
CA ASP A 389 1.49 -1.61 -14.81
C ASP A 389 2.28 -2.89 -15.02
N PRO A 390 3.63 -2.88 -14.94
CA PRO A 390 4.43 -4.10 -15.09
C PRO A 390 4.09 -5.17 -14.05
N TRP A 391 3.71 -4.80 -12.83
CA TRP A 391 3.29 -5.75 -11.79
C TRP A 391 1.96 -6.43 -12.11
N SER A 392 1.18 -5.87 -13.02
CA SER A 392 -0.07 -6.45 -13.51
C SER A 392 0.15 -7.45 -14.66
N ALA A 393 1.39 -7.70 -15.09
CA ALA A 393 1.71 -8.70 -16.11
C ALA A 393 1.41 -10.13 -15.65
N GLU A 394 1.59 -10.40 -14.35
CA GLU A 394 1.17 -11.65 -13.72
C GLU A 394 0.15 -11.37 -12.61
N PRO A 395 -1.13 -11.20 -12.96
CA PRO A 395 -2.19 -10.95 -12.00
C PRO A 395 -2.68 -12.26 -11.38
N PHE A 396 -3.33 -12.18 -10.21
CA PHE A 396 -4.14 -13.29 -9.70
C PHE A 396 -5.18 -13.72 -10.74
N ARG A 397 -5.23 -15.02 -11.04
CA ARG A 397 -6.16 -15.60 -12.01
C ARG A 397 -7.38 -16.14 -11.29
N LEU A 398 -8.56 -15.85 -11.83
CA LEU A 398 -9.82 -16.37 -11.29
C LEU A 398 -10.17 -17.70 -11.95
N GLY A 399 -10.82 -18.60 -11.18
CA GLY A 399 -11.31 -19.88 -11.70
C GLY A 399 -12.66 -19.74 -12.42
N ARG A 400 -13.16 -20.86 -12.96
CA ARG A 400 -14.37 -20.89 -13.81
C ARG A 400 -15.63 -20.38 -13.11
N ASN A 401 -15.78 -20.57 -11.81
CA ASN A 401 -16.96 -20.19 -11.04
C ASN A 401 -16.77 -18.89 -10.24
N ALA A 402 -15.88 -18.02 -10.66
CA ALA A 402 -15.52 -16.80 -9.94
C ALA A 402 -16.73 -15.88 -9.68
N GLU A 403 -17.55 -15.65 -10.67
CA GLU A 403 -18.73 -14.78 -10.53
C GLU A 403 -19.76 -15.31 -9.52
N ALA A 404 -19.99 -16.62 -9.48
CA ALA A 404 -20.85 -17.25 -8.47
C ALA A 404 -20.28 -17.14 -7.05
N ARG A 405 -18.98 -16.93 -6.90
CA ARG A 405 -18.29 -16.70 -5.64
C ARG A 405 -18.17 -15.21 -5.31
N HIS A 406 -18.64 -14.31 -6.20
CA HIS A 406 -18.44 -12.86 -6.13
C HIS A 406 -16.95 -12.49 -6.16
N ASP A 407 -16.15 -13.19 -6.99
CA ASP A 407 -14.76 -12.88 -7.26
C ASP A 407 -14.65 -12.17 -8.61
N TYR A 408 -14.01 -11.00 -8.62
CA TYR A 408 -13.89 -10.16 -9.81
C TYR A 408 -12.46 -9.72 -10.03
N ARG A 409 -12.11 -9.50 -11.30
CA ARG A 409 -10.82 -8.94 -11.70
C ARG A 409 -11.04 -7.96 -12.85
N PHE A 410 -10.60 -6.71 -12.65
CA PHE A 410 -10.74 -5.63 -13.60
C PHE A 410 -9.40 -4.97 -13.91
N PHE A 411 -9.27 -4.43 -15.13
CA PHE A 411 -8.09 -3.71 -15.59
C PHE A 411 -8.47 -2.31 -16.05
N ALA A 412 -7.91 -1.29 -15.41
CA ALA A 412 -8.10 0.09 -15.87
C ALA A 412 -7.29 0.34 -17.14
N PRO A 413 -7.93 0.79 -18.25
CA PRO A 413 -7.24 1.09 -19.50
C PRO A 413 -6.15 2.15 -19.31
N GLY A 414 -4.92 1.86 -19.77
CA GLY A 414 -3.79 2.77 -19.66
C GLY A 414 -3.31 3.03 -18.20
N GLY A 415 -3.91 2.41 -17.21
CA GLY A 415 -3.57 2.59 -15.80
C GLY A 415 -2.20 2.02 -15.45
N ASN A 416 -1.52 2.64 -14.49
CA ASN A 416 -0.25 2.23 -13.94
C ASN A 416 -0.42 1.60 -12.54
N HIS A 417 0.66 1.50 -11.77
CA HIS A 417 0.66 0.90 -10.41
C HIS A 417 -0.16 1.70 -9.37
N GLY A 418 -0.58 2.92 -9.68
CA GLY A 418 -1.49 3.73 -8.86
C GLY A 418 -2.98 3.46 -9.07
N THR A 419 -3.35 2.54 -9.95
CA THR A 419 -4.73 2.24 -10.34
C THR A 419 -5.65 1.91 -9.18
N LYS A 420 -6.87 2.48 -9.23
CA LYS A 420 -7.94 2.32 -8.25
C LYS A 420 -9.25 1.91 -8.93
N ILE A 421 -10.28 1.60 -8.13
CA ILE A 421 -11.65 1.38 -8.64
C ILE A 421 -12.13 2.62 -9.42
N ALA A 422 -11.78 3.82 -8.99
CA ALA A 422 -12.15 5.08 -9.64
C ALA A 422 -11.66 5.17 -11.10
N ASP A 423 -10.58 4.47 -11.46
CA ASP A 423 -9.95 4.51 -12.80
C ASP A 423 -10.52 3.48 -13.76
N LEU A 424 -11.38 2.58 -13.28
CA LEU A 424 -12.06 1.58 -14.11
C LEU A 424 -13.07 2.22 -15.06
N VAL A 425 -13.39 1.55 -16.16
CA VAL A 425 -14.52 1.93 -17.01
C VAL A 425 -15.84 1.96 -16.23
N ALA A 426 -16.80 2.76 -16.66
CA ALA A 426 -17.97 3.11 -15.88
C ALA A 426 -18.72 1.91 -15.28
N ASP A 427 -18.99 0.88 -16.10
CA ASP A 427 -19.75 -0.30 -15.65
C ASP A 427 -18.97 -1.15 -14.64
N GLU A 428 -17.67 -1.37 -14.88
CA GLU A 428 -16.80 -2.11 -13.95
C GLU A 428 -16.62 -1.36 -12.63
N ARG A 429 -16.46 -0.03 -12.70
CA ARG A 429 -16.38 0.84 -11.52
C ARG A 429 -17.65 0.76 -10.70
N ALA A 430 -18.82 0.84 -11.33
CA ALA A 430 -20.11 0.73 -10.66
C ALA A 430 -20.26 -0.66 -10.00
N LYS A 431 -19.96 -1.74 -10.74
CA LYS A 431 -20.01 -3.10 -10.22
C LYS A 431 -19.05 -3.31 -9.04
N ALA A 432 -17.80 -2.87 -9.17
CA ALA A 432 -16.81 -2.95 -8.10
C ALA A 432 -17.26 -2.20 -6.84
N THR A 433 -17.79 -0.98 -7.01
CA THR A 433 -18.32 -0.17 -5.91
C THR A 433 -19.53 -0.85 -5.24
N ALA A 434 -20.45 -1.42 -6.03
CA ALA A 434 -21.62 -2.14 -5.52
C ALA A 434 -21.22 -3.34 -4.66
N GLU A 435 -20.26 -4.14 -5.11
CA GLU A 435 -19.78 -5.30 -4.36
C GLU A 435 -19.12 -4.89 -3.04
N VAL A 436 -18.27 -3.85 -3.04
CA VAL A 436 -17.66 -3.32 -1.82
C VAL A 436 -18.71 -2.87 -0.81
N LEU A 437 -19.75 -2.12 -1.25
CA LEU A 437 -20.86 -1.68 -0.40
C LEU A 437 -21.68 -2.87 0.13
N ARG A 438 -21.91 -3.87 -0.70
CA ARG A 438 -22.64 -5.10 -0.35
C ARG A 438 -21.89 -5.91 0.70
N TRP A 439 -20.60 -6.13 0.50
CA TRP A 439 -19.76 -6.88 1.46
C TRP A 439 -19.62 -6.15 2.79
N ALA A 440 -19.61 -4.83 2.77
CA ALA A 440 -19.57 -4.00 3.98
C ALA A 440 -20.93 -3.97 4.73
N GLY A 441 -22.00 -4.48 4.12
CA GLY A 441 -23.34 -4.46 4.71
C GLY A 441 -24.00 -3.07 4.72
N VAL A 442 -23.56 -2.17 3.83
CA VAL A 442 -24.05 -0.77 3.74
C VAL A 442 -24.58 -0.40 2.35
N ALA A 443 -24.87 -1.38 1.52
CA ALA A 443 -25.42 -1.13 0.20
C ALA A 443 -26.79 -0.45 0.25
N PRO A 444 -26.97 0.74 -0.34
CA PRO A 444 -28.29 1.38 -0.47
C PRO A 444 -29.27 0.50 -1.26
N ALA A 445 -30.57 0.66 -1.03
CA ALA A 445 -31.61 -0.11 -1.71
C ALA A 445 -31.57 0.02 -3.23
N ALA A 446 -31.20 1.18 -3.76
CA ALA A 446 -31.02 1.41 -5.19
C ALA A 446 -29.90 0.55 -5.78
N VAL A 447 -28.78 0.40 -5.05
CA VAL A 447 -27.62 -0.45 -5.45
C VAL A 447 -27.96 -1.94 -5.40
N GLN A 448 -28.82 -2.36 -4.45
CA GLN A 448 -29.28 -3.75 -4.39
C GLN A 448 -30.11 -4.17 -5.60
N LYS A 449 -30.76 -3.21 -6.29
CA LYS A 449 -31.57 -3.43 -7.48
C LYS A 449 -30.81 -3.23 -8.80
N ASP A 450 -29.88 -2.28 -8.84
CA ASP A 450 -29.13 -1.92 -10.04
C ASP A 450 -27.71 -1.45 -9.70
N ASP A 451 -26.71 -2.28 -10.01
CA ASP A 451 -25.30 -2.00 -9.75
C ASP A 451 -24.77 -0.75 -10.49
N ARG A 452 -25.40 -0.35 -11.62
CA ARG A 452 -25.01 0.84 -12.39
C ARG A 452 -25.16 2.17 -11.61
N ASN A 453 -25.94 2.15 -10.54
CA ASN A 453 -26.18 3.30 -9.66
C ASN A 453 -25.22 3.36 -8.45
N ALA A 454 -24.28 2.41 -8.34
CA ALA A 454 -23.39 2.34 -7.19
C ALA A 454 -22.40 3.52 -7.16
N LYS A 455 -22.37 4.22 -6.04
CA LYS A 455 -21.45 5.33 -5.77
C LYS A 455 -20.88 5.21 -4.36
N PRO A 456 -19.64 5.69 -4.13
CA PRO A 456 -19.11 5.80 -2.77
C PRO A 456 -20.05 6.57 -1.85
N LEU A 457 -20.18 6.12 -0.59
CA LEU A 457 -21.01 6.78 0.42
C LEU A 457 -20.40 8.12 0.87
N ALA A 458 -19.08 8.26 0.89
CA ALA A 458 -18.41 9.52 1.10
C ALA A 458 -17.86 10.08 -0.22
N PRO A 459 -18.01 11.40 -0.49
CA PRO A 459 -17.37 12.02 -1.65
C PRO A 459 -15.85 12.01 -1.50
N PHE A 460 -15.14 12.11 -2.64
CA PHE A 460 -13.71 12.34 -2.64
C PHE A 460 -13.39 13.71 -2.03
N ASN A 461 -12.41 13.73 -1.11
CA ASN A 461 -11.92 14.93 -0.47
C ASN A 461 -10.38 14.89 -0.48
N SER A 462 -9.76 15.77 -1.23
CA SER A 462 -8.29 15.81 -1.42
C SER A 462 -7.49 16.05 -0.12
N LYS A 463 -8.14 16.51 0.96
CA LYS A 463 -7.52 16.67 2.29
C LYS A 463 -7.56 15.38 3.11
N LEU A 464 -8.57 14.51 2.86
CA LEU A 464 -8.81 13.29 3.61
C LEU A 464 -8.42 12.02 2.84
N ASP A 465 -8.45 12.08 1.52
CA ASP A 465 -8.18 10.91 0.71
C ASP A 465 -6.71 10.91 0.28
N ARG A 466 -6.09 9.76 0.44
CA ARG A 466 -4.71 9.58 0.06
C ARG A 466 -4.55 9.86 -1.42
N LYS A 467 -3.71 10.81 -1.77
CA LYS A 467 -3.10 10.85 -3.09
C LYS A 467 -2.06 9.72 -3.10
N ASP A 468 -2.42 8.60 -3.68
CA ASP A 468 -1.53 7.42 -3.74
C ASP A 468 -0.34 7.59 -4.67
N VAL A 469 0.05 8.81 -4.92
CA VAL A 469 1.26 9.16 -5.66
C VAL A 469 2.24 9.88 -4.74
N GLU A 470 2.38 9.44 -3.49
CA GLU A 470 3.72 9.49 -2.94
C GLU A 470 4.48 8.40 -3.70
N ARG A 471 5.18 8.82 -4.72
CA ARG A 471 6.21 8.07 -5.38
C ARG A 471 7.10 7.51 -4.28
N ASN A 472 6.89 6.27 -3.88
CA ASN A 472 8.00 5.49 -3.40
C ASN A 472 8.87 5.29 -4.63
N THR A 473 9.58 6.36 -5.03
CA THR A 473 10.53 6.39 -6.15
C THR A 473 11.65 5.39 -5.94
N MET A 474 11.62 4.67 -4.84
CA MET A 474 12.79 3.99 -4.36
C MET A 474 12.75 2.50 -4.54
N LEU A 475 11.62 1.90 -4.94
CA LEU A 475 11.71 0.45 -5.04
C LEU A 475 10.63 -0.13 -5.93
N ARG A 476 11.06 -1.04 -6.71
CA ARG A 476 10.21 -2.15 -7.07
C ARG A 476 9.76 -2.83 -5.79
N PRO A 477 8.45 -2.97 -5.59
CA PRO A 477 7.98 -3.85 -4.55
C PRO A 477 8.53 -5.25 -4.79
#